data_c95e739b3bad54afb77a92e526712fae
#
_entry.id   c95e739b3bad54afb77a92e526712fae
#
_cell.length_a   1.000
_cell.length_b   1.000
_cell.length_c   1.000
_cell.angle_alpha   90.00
_cell.angle_beta   90.00
_cell.angle_gamma   90.00
#
_symmetry.space_group_name_H-M   'P 1'
#
loop_
_entity.id
_entity.type
_entity.pdbx_description
1 polymer ?
#
loop_
_entity_poly.entity_id
_entity_poly.type
_entity_poly.pdbx_seq_one_letter_code
_entity_poly.pdbx_strand_id
1 'polypeptide(L)'
;MKMSTSAADSDAYVEGLEGWQRPLVISLRKAVRGAGPLEEVLKWGHLVYLANGPALLIRAEEKRVLFGFWRGQRLTEIEPRLKGGGKYEMATLELKEGMSISPARARRLAKEAVALNRQIGDPTLAAKVGPKKTTKKKAR
;
A
#
# COMPACT_ATOMS: atom_id res chain seq x y z
N MET A 1 8.86 -15.86 -3.38
CA MET A 1 8.52 -15.26 -4.68
C MET A 1 9.48 -14.12 -5.01
N LYS A 2 9.83 -14.02 -6.27
CA LYS A 2 10.75 -12.98 -6.71
C LYS A 2 10.07 -11.63 -6.82
N MET A 3 10.82 -10.60 -6.51
CA MET A 3 10.41 -9.25 -6.79
C MET A 3 10.74 -8.93 -8.25
N SER A 4 9.81 -8.28 -8.94
CA SER A 4 10.02 -7.83 -10.31
C SER A 4 9.72 -6.35 -10.42
N THR A 5 10.66 -5.60 -11.03
CA THR A 5 10.48 -4.17 -11.28
C THR A 5 10.03 -3.91 -12.72
N SER A 6 9.82 -4.95 -13.51
CA SER A 6 9.42 -4.80 -14.90
C SER A 6 8.02 -4.23 -15.01
N ALA A 7 7.86 -3.16 -15.78
CA ALA A 7 6.54 -2.60 -16.05
C ALA A 7 5.66 -3.62 -16.76
N ALA A 8 6.27 -4.46 -17.62
CA ALA A 8 5.51 -5.51 -18.31
C ALA A 8 4.89 -6.50 -17.33
N ASP A 9 5.59 -6.85 -16.26
CA ASP A 9 5.05 -7.78 -15.26
C ASP A 9 3.90 -7.15 -14.49
N SER A 10 4.01 -5.87 -14.12
CA SER A 10 2.93 -5.17 -13.44
C SER A 10 1.72 -5.01 -14.35
N ASP A 11 1.95 -4.69 -15.63
CA ASP A 11 0.86 -4.58 -16.60
C ASP A 11 0.16 -5.93 -16.79
N ALA A 12 0.93 -7.01 -16.87
CA ALA A 12 0.37 -8.34 -17.03
C ALA A 12 -0.48 -8.73 -15.82
N TYR A 13 -0.04 -8.36 -14.62
CA TYR A 13 -0.82 -8.61 -13.41
C TYR A 13 -2.20 -7.97 -13.54
N VAL A 14 -2.24 -6.70 -13.94
CA VAL A 14 -3.50 -5.96 -14.05
C VAL A 14 -4.37 -6.54 -15.17
N GLU A 15 -3.76 -6.84 -16.30
CA GLU A 15 -4.52 -7.37 -17.44
C GLU A 15 -5.08 -8.75 -17.18
N GLY A 16 -4.47 -9.50 -16.27
CA GLY A 16 -4.97 -10.81 -15.89
C GLY A 16 -6.16 -10.78 -14.94
N LEU A 17 -6.51 -9.61 -14.41
CA LEU A 17 -7.65 -9.49 -13.53
C LEU A 17 -8.93 -9.51 -14.34
N GLU A 18 -10.02 -9.97 -13.70
CA GLU A 18 -11.30 -10.14 -14.37
C GLU A 18 -12.40 -9.40 -13.65
N GLY A 19 -13.48 -9.12 -14.37
CA GLY A 19 -14.67 -8.54 -13.79
C GLY A 19 -14.42 -7.19 -13.16
N TRP A 20 -15.08 -6.96 -12.04
CA TRP A 20 -15.07 -5.67 -11.36
C TRP A 20 -13.71 -5.32 -10.75
N GLN A 21 -12.87 -6.31 -10.51
CA GLN A 21 -11.56 -6.05 -9.90
C GLN A 21 -10.63 -5.29 -10.85
N ARG A 22 -10.72 -5.58 -12.14
CA ARG A 22 -9.80 -5.00 -13.11
C ARG A 22 -9.92 -3.48 -13.18
N PRO A 23 -11.10 -2.89 -13.42
CA PRO A 23 -11.18 -1.42 -13.46
C PRO A 23 -10.86 -0.77 -12.13
N LEU A 24 -11.19 -1.43 -11.02
CA LEU A 24 -10.86 -0.88 -9.71
C LEU A 24 -9.35 -0.80 -9.51
N VAL A 25 -8.64 -1.89 -9.82
CA VAL A 25 -7.18 -1.90 -9.68
C VAL A 25 -6.53 -0.90 -10.63
N ILE A 26 -7.05 -0.77 -11.85
CA ILE A 26 -6.55 0.22 -12.80
C ILE A 26 -6.68 1.63 -12.20
N SER A 27 -7.82 1.94 -11.60
CA SER A 27 -8.05 3.24 -10.98
C SER A 27 -7.11 3.49 -9.82
N LEU A 28 -6.95 2.50 -8.94
CA LEU A 28 -6.04 2.63 -7.80
C LEU A 28 -4.60 2.81 -8.25
N ARG A 29 -4.18 2.02 -9.23
CA ARG A 29 -2.82 2.10 -9.77
C ARG A 29 -2.53 3.48 -10.32
N LYS A 30 -3.47 4.03 -11.07
CA LYS A 30 -3.33 5.36 -11.65
C LYS A 30 -3.19 6.41 -10.56
N ALA A 31 -4.03 6.35 -9.53
CA ALA A 31 -4.00 7.30 -8.44
C ALA A 31 -2.67 7.24 -7.69
N VAL A 32 -2.21 6.02 -7.40
CA VAL A 32 -0.94 5.83 -6.69
C VAL A 32 0.23 6.34 -7.50
N ARG A 33 0.27 6.06 -8.81
CA ARG A 33 1.37 6.51 -9.65
C ARG A 33 1.39 8.03 -9.80
N GLY A 34 0.28 8.69 -9.56
CA GLY A 34 0.21 10.14 -9.56
C GLY A 34 0.59 10.79 -8.24
N ALA A 35 0.94 9.99 -7.24
CA ALA A 35 1.16 10.51 -5.88
C ALA A 35 2.58 11.00 -5.64
N GLY A 36 3.48 10.80 -6.58
CA GLY A 36 4.86 11.23 -6.43
C GLY A 36 5.83 10.11 -6.74
N PRO A 37 7.12 10.31 -6.48
CA PRO A 37 8.12 9.31 -6.83
C PRO A 37 8.00 8.09 -5.96
N LEU A 38 7.65 6.96 -6.59
CA LEU A 38 7.71 5.65 -5.96
C LEU A 38 7.98 4.61 -7.03
N GLU A 39 8.50 3.48 -6.59
CA GLU A 39 8.83 2.39 -7.48
C GLU A 39 7.73 1.33 -7.38
N GLU A 40 7.13 0.98 -8.53
CA GLU A 40 6.14 -0.08 -8.61
C GLU A 40 6.83 -1.40 -8.93
N VAL A 41 6.62 -2.40 -8.10
CA VAL A 41 7.19 -3.73 -8.31
C VAL A 41 6.09 -4.78 -8.18
N LEU A 42 6.31 -5.92 -8.82
CA LEU A 42 5.47 -7.09 -8.61
C LEU A 42 6.20 -7.97 -7.59
N LYS A 43 5.60 -8.17 -6.44
CA LYS A 43 6.23 -8.91 -5.36
C LYS A 43 5.15 -9.70 -4.63
N TRP A 44 5.45 -10.94 -4.31
CA TRP A 44 4.49 -11.83 -3.63
C TRP A 44 3.18 -11.98 -4.41
N GLY A 45 3.24 -11.82 -5.74
CA GLY A 45 2.08 -12.00 -6.60
C GLY A 45 1.13 -10.82 -6.66
N HIS A 46 1.56 -9.64 -6.21
CA HIS A 46 0.73 -8.44 -6.30
C HIS A 46 1.59 -7.17 -6.40
N LEU A 47 0.93 -6.04 -6.57
CA LEU A 47 1.63 -4.77 -6.74
C LEU A 47 2.08 -4.24 -5.39
N VAL A 48 3.36 -3.87 -5.30
CA VAL A 48 3.94 -3.24 -4.11
C VAL A 48 4.62 -1.96 -4.55
N TYR A 49 4.48 -0.93 -3.75
CA TYR A 49 5.01 0.40 -4.07
C TYR A 49 6.05 0.79 -3.03
N LEU A 50 7.24 1.11 -3.50
CA LEU A 50 8.40 1.38 -2.66
C LEU A 50 8.77 2.86 -2.70
N ALA A 51 8.98 3.43 -1.54
CA ALA A 51 9.52 4.78 -1.37
C ALA A 51 10.22 4.78 -0.03
N ASN A 52 11.55 4.62 -0.06
CA ASN A 52 12.34 4.43 1.15
C ASN A 52 11.80 3.26 1.96
N GLY A 53 11.68 2.09 1.28
CA GLY A 53 11.06 0.91 1.82
C GLY A 53 9.62 0.77 1.36
N PRO A 54 8.96 -0.34 1.69
CA PRO A 54 7.59 -0.54 1.22
C PRO A 54 6.63 0.46 1.86
N ALA A 55 5.80 1.06 1.03
CA ALA A 55 4.84 2.07 1.47
C ALA A 55 3.42 1.55 1.41
N LEU A 56 3.03 0.94 0.29
CA LEU A 56 1.66 0.48 0.10
C LEU A 56 1.61 -0.65 -0.92
N LEU A 57 0.46 -1.32 -0.97
CA LEU A 57 0.24 -2.41 -1.92
C LEU A 57 -1.17 -2.37 -2.47
N ILE A 58 -1.34 -2.98 -3.64
CA ILE A 58 -2.65 -3.27 -4.24
C ILE A 58 -2.67 -4.75 -4.56
N ARG A 59 -3.63 -5.47 -3.98
CA ARG A 59 -3.72 -6.91 -4.15
C ARG A 59 -5.15 -7.31 -4.43
N ALA A 60 -5.38 -7.96 -5.57
CA ALA A 60 -6.68 -8.53 -5.89
C ALA A 60 -6.74 -9.95 -5.36
N GLU A 61 -7.73 -10.23 -4.55
CA GLU A 61 -8.01 -11.58 -4.06
C GLU A 61 -9.34 -12.02 -4.64
N GLU A 62 -9.79 -13.21 -4.28
CA GLU A 62 -10.89 -13.84 -4.96
C GLU A 62 -12.14 -12.96 -5.07
N LYS A 63 -12.54 -12.32 -3.97
CA LYS A 63 -13.78 -11.55 -3.94
C LYS A 63 -13.58 -10.16 -3.38
N ARG A 64 -12.33 -9.65 -3.44
CA ARG A 64 -12.04 -8.33 -2.88
C ARG A 64 -10.76 -7.78 -3.50
N VAL A 65 -10.55 -6.49 -3.30
CA VAL A 65 -9.28 -5.84 -3.59
C VAL A 65 -8.78 -5.22 -2.29
N LEU A 66 -7.53 -5.48 -1.98
CA LEU A 66 -6.90 -4.94 -0.78
C LEU A 66 -5.99 -3.78 -1.17
N PHE A 67 -6.20 -2.65 -0.53
CA PHE A 67 -5.39 -1.44 -0.69
C PHE A 67 -4.75 -1.20 0.67
N GLY A 68 -3.51 -1.67 0.83
CA GLY A 68 -2.88 -1.74 2.14
C GLY A 68 -1.69 -0.81 2.27
N PHE A 69 -1.43 -0.39 3.50
CA PHE A 69 -0.37 0.58 3.79
C PHE A 69 0.45 0.11 4.97
N TRP A 70 1.77 0.10 4.85
CA TRP A 70 2.65 -0.34 5.94
C TRP A 70 2.49 0.53 7.19
N ARG A 71 2.16 1.82 7.03
CA ARG A 71 1.88 2.71 8.16
C ARG A 71 0.43 3.18 8.12
N GLY A 72 -0.47 2.30 7.67
CA GLY A 72 -1.87 2.64 7.48
C GLY A 72 -2.59 3.07 8.74
N GLN A 73 -2.13 2.62 9.91
CA GLN A 73 -2.76 3.04 11.17
C GLN A 73 -2.61 4.54 11.41
N ARG A 74 -1.65 5.18 10.75
CA ARG A 74 -1.47 6.63 10.82
C ARG A 74 -2.32 7.37 9.79
N LEU A 75 -3.06 6.65 8.95
CA LEU A 75 -3.82 7.24 7.85
C LEU A 75 -5.34 7.15 8.06
N THR A 76 -5.77 6.71 9.22
CA THR A 76 -7.20 6.46 9.46
C THR A 76 -8.03 7.74 9.47
N GLU A 77 -7.42 8.90 9.69
CA GLU A 77 -8.15 10.16 9.56
C GLU A 77 -8.51 10.47 8.12
N ILE A 78 -7.67 10.04 7.18
CA ILE A 78 -7.94 10.23 5.76
C ILE A 78 -8.97 9.20 5.29
N GLU A 79 -8.84 7.96 5.75
CA GLU A 79 -9.73 6.88 5.35
C GLU A 79 -10.10 6.04 6.58
N PRO A 80 -11.24 6.33 7.21
CA PRO A 80 -11.63 5.60 8.44
C PRO A 80 -11.91 4.12 8.24
N ARG A 81 -12.14 3.68 6.99
CA ARG A 81 -12.37 2.26 6.70
C ARG A 81 -11.11 1.41 6.77
N LEU A 82 -9.94 2.02 6.92
CA LEU A 82 -8.70 1.27 7.09
C LEU A 82 -8.75 0.46 8.37
N LYS A 83 -8.45 -0.83 8.26
CA LYS A 83 -8.43 -1.72 9.41
C LYS A 83 -7.02 -2.13 9.72
N GLY A 84 -6.61 -1.90 10.97
CA GLY A 84 -5.29 -2.31 11.43
C GLY A 84 -5.21 -3.81 11.59
N GLY A 85 -4.00 -4.32 11.50
CA GLY A 85 -3.75 -5.73 11.67
C GLY A 85 -2.46 -6.12 11.01
N GLY A 86 -1.92 -7.26 11.44
CA GLY A 86 -0.67 -7.73 10.93
C GLY A 86 0.50 -7.04 11.61
N LYS A 87 1.64 -7.08 10.95
CA LYS A 87 2.88 -6.53 11.49
C LYS A 87 2.98 -5.04 11.25
N TYR A 88 3.89 -4.44 11.99
CA TYR A 88 4.21 -3.02 11.85
C TYR A 88 3.00 -2.18 12.25
N GLU A 89 2.75 -1.11 11.55
CA GLU A 89 1.57 -0.28 11.75
C GLU A 89 0.60 -0.45 10.59
N MET A 90 0.54 -1.62 10.03
CA MET A 90 -0.26 -1.87 8.83
C MET A 90 -1.74 -1.64 9.07
N ALA A 91 -2.38 -1.09 8.05
CA ALA A 91 -3.83 -1.06 7.96
C ALA A 91 -4.21 -1.16 6.50
N THR A 92 -5.34 -1.80 6.24
CA THR A 92 -5.75 -2.16 4.89
C THR A 92 -7.20 -1.75 4.68
N LEU A 93 -7.46 -1.19 3.49
CA LEU A 93 -8.80 -0.92 3.01
C LEU A 93 -9.25 -2.12 2.17
N GLU A 94 -10.29 -2.80 2.63
CA GLU A 94 -10.86 -3.92 1.90
C GLU A 94 -11.99 -3.42 1.03
N LEU A 95 -11.88 -3.62 -0.28
CA LEU A 95 -12.89 -3.19 -1.23
C LEU A 95 -13.53 -4.42 -1.87
N LYS A 96 -14.80 -4.60 -1.63
CA LYS A 96 -15.61 -5.66 -2.25
C LYS A 96 -16.36 -5.10 -3.43
N GLU A 97 -16.99 -5.98 -4.20
CA GLU A 97 -17.74 -5.55 -5.38
C GLU A 97 -18.74 -4.47 -5.01
N GLY A 98 -18.75 -3.38 -5.77
CA GLY A 98 -19.64 -2.25 -5.51
C GLY A 98 -19.05 -1.20 -4.60
N MET A 99 -17.96 -1.49 -3.92
CA MET A 99 -17.27 -0.52 -3.07
C MET A 99 -16.23 0.24 -3.87
N SER A 100 -15.95 1.46 -3.46
CA SER A 100 -14.97 2.28 -4.16
C SER A 100 -14.31 3.27 -3.20
N ILE A 101 -13.29 3.93 -3.73
CA ILE A 101 -12.63 5.05 -3.07
C ILE A 101 -12.35 6.08 -4.18
N SER A 102 -12.55 7.36 -3.88
CA SER A 102 -12.31 8.38 -4.89
C SER A 102 -10.82 8.39 -5.28
N PRO A 103 -10.52 8.67 -6.56
CA PRO A 103 -9.11 8.78 -6.98
C PRO A 103 -8.34 9.83 -6.19
N ALA A 104 -8.97 10.94 -5.83
CA ALA A 104 -8.31 11.98 -5.06
C ALA A 104 -7.91 11.48 -3.67
N ARG A 105 -8.80 10.73 -3.01
CA ARG A 105 -8.49 10.17 -1.70
C ARG A 105 -7.42 9.09 -1.80
N ALA A 106 -7.50 8.23 -2.80
CA ALA A 106 -6.50 7.19 -3.01
C ALA A 106 -5.12 7.82 -3.22
N ARG A 107 -5.05 8.89 -4.02
CA ARG A 107 -3.79 9.59 -4.24
C ARG A 107 -3.28 10.24 -2.96
N ARG A 108 -4.17 10.82 -2.18
CA ARG A 108 -3.80 11.44 -0.91
C ARG A 108 -3.20 10.42 0.06
N LEU A 109 -3.81 9.25 0.14
CA LEU A 109 -3.30 8.17 0.98
C LEU A 109 -1.89 7.77 0.55
N ALA A 110 -1.68 7.62 -0.76
CA ALA A 110 -0.39 7.25 -1.28
C ALA A 110 0.66 8.33 -1.01
N LYS A 111 0.30 9.60 -1.17
CA LYS A 111 1.22 10.70 -0.89
C LYS A 111 1.64 10.72 0.57
N GLU A 112 0.69 10.53 1.49
CA GLU A 112 1.00 10.49 2.90
C GLU A 112 1.86 9.29 3.26
N ALA A 113 1.59 8.13 2.64
CA ALA A 113 2.40 6.95 2.88
C ALA A 113 3.86 7.18 2.48
N VAL A 114 4.07 7.81 1.33
CA VAL A 114 5.42 8.16 0.87
C VAL A 114 6.08 9.13 1.84
N ALA A 115 5.34 10.17 2.25
CA ALA A 115 5.87 11.19 3.16
C ALA A 115 6.29 10.57 4.49
N LEU A 116 5.48 9.66 5.03
CA LEU A 116 5.81 9.00 6.30
C LEU A 116 7.09 8.19 6.18
N ASN A 117 7.26 7.44 5.09
CA ASN A 117 8.48 6.67 4.90
C ASN A 117 9.71 7.58 4.79
N ARG A 118 9.57 8.74 4.16
CA ARG A 118 10.68 9.68 4.05
C ARG A 118 11.02 10.32 5.37
N GLN A 119 10.02 10.61 6.18
CA GLN A 119 10.23 11.24 7.49
C GLN A 119 10.77 10.26 8.53
N ILE A 120 10.23 9.04 8.54
CA ILE A 120 10.48 8.09 9.62
C ILE A 120 11.49 7.03 9.19
N GLY A 121 11.48 6.64 7.91
CA GLY A 121 12.37 5.61 7.40
C GLY A 121 11.60 4.38 6.97
N ASP A 122 12.34 3.36 6.56
CA ASP A 122 11.76 2.09 6.10
C ASP A 122 11.01 1.43 7.25
N PRO A 123 9.70 1.18 7.10
CA PRO A 123 8.92 0.60 8.20
C PRO A 123 9.37 -0.80 8.58
N THR A 124 9.94 -1.57 7.64
CA THR A 124 10.40 -2.91 7.95
C THR A 124 11.67 -2.90 8.79
N LEU A 125 12.52 -1.90 8.61
CA LEU A 125 13.72 -1.78 9.42
C LEU A 125 13.39 -1.37 10.84
N ALA A 126 12.42 -0.45 11.00
CA ALA A 126 11.99 -0.04 12.32
C ALA A 126 11.46 -1.22 13.12
N ALA A 127 10.70 -2.10 12.47
CA ALA A 127 10.16 -3.28 13.13
C ALA A 127 11.25 -4.27 13.50
N LYS A 128 12.28 -4.39 12.67
CA LYS A 128 13.37 -5.31 12.94
C LYS A 128 14.24 -4.85 14.10
N VAL A 129 14.45 -3.55 14.20
CA VAL A 129 15.27 -2.99 15.27
C VAL A 129 14.54 -3.13 16.60
N GLY A 130 13.25 -3.24 16.54
CA GLY A 130 12.45 -3.41 17.74
C GLY A 130 12.02 -2.09 18.27
N PRO A 131 11.30 -2.13 19.26
CA PRO A 131 10.82 -0.93 19.93
C PRO A 131 11.78 -0.56 21.03
N LYS A 132 12.37 -0.98 21.01
CA LYS A 132 12.88 -0.99 21.92
C LYS A 132 12.99 0.05 22.20
N LYS A 133 12.77 -0.12 22.00
CA LYS A 133 12.95 0.49 22.28
C LYS A 133 12.64 1.48 22.18
N THR A 134 12.70 1.41 22.09
CA THR A 134 12.59 2.12 22.27
C THR A 134 12.19 2.91 22.24
N THR A 135 12.40 2.89 22.17
CA THR A 135 12.14 3.34 22.37
C THR A 135 11.54 4.01 22.33
N LYS A 136 11.62 4.07 22.20
CA LYS A 136 11.24 4.25 22.45
C LYS A 136 10.61 4.87 22.48
N LYS A 137 10.65 4.96 22.26
CA LYS A 137 10.25 5.06 22.56
C LYS A 137 9.71 5.60 22.67
N LYS A 138 9.80 5.71 22.52
CA LYS A 138 9.43 5.78 22.88
C LYS A 138 9.17 6.31 23.12
N ALA A 139 9.50 6.45 22.91
CA ALA A 139 9.43 6.50 23.30
C ALA A 139 9.06 6.95 23.52
N ARG A 140 8.99 6.89 23.28
CA ARG A 140 8.86 6.64 23.93
C ARG A 140 8.57 6.94 24.36
#